data_ea1f748ad6f01ad0a56f816dd774c2b0
#
_entry.id   ea1f748ad6f01ad0a56f816dd774c2b0
#
_cell.length_a   1.000
_cell.length_b   1.000
_cell.length_c   1.000
_cell.angle_alpha   90.00
_cell.angle_beta   90.00
_cell.angle_gamma   90.00
#
_symmetry.space_group_name_H-M   'P 1'
#
loop_
_entity.id
_entity.type
_entity.pdbx_description
1 polymer ?
#
loop_
_entity_poly.entity_id
_entity_poly.type
_entity_poly.pdbx_seq_one_letter_code
_entity_poly.pdbx_strand_id
1 'polypeptide(L)'
;SLTHMNRVKNQSEQLTFNQLLSKYVVEIPIIQRDYAQGRKTKSALRKSFLFALKNGIVGDPIELDFIYGDVTDKAFQPLDGQQRLTTLFLLYWYAAMRGNKDPDEYQFLKNFTYKTRISSRDFYRDLASIGVSFSGYRSPSEAIRDSEWYSLSWDRDPTVTGMLNTLDDIRSIFLD
;
A
#
# COMPACT_ATOMS: atom_id res chain seq x y z
N SER A 1 12.30 -27.51 -4.40
CA SER A 1 10.91 -27.22 -4.68
C SER A 1 10.80 -26.20 -5.78
N LEU A 2 10.13 -26.56 -6.84
CA LEU A 2 9.89 -25.66 -7.93
C LEU A 2 8.92 -24.58 -7.47
N THR A 3 9.42 -23.40 -7.30
CA THR A 3 8.58 -22.22 -7.11
C THR A 3 7.79 -22.01 -8.39
N HIS A 4 6.47 -22.10 -8.26
CA HIS A 4 5.61 -21.83 -9.41
C HIS A 4 5.41 -20.33 -9.53
N MET A 5 6.05 -19.72 -10.53
CA MET A 5 5.74 -18.35 -10.89
C MET A 5 4.43 -18.36 -11.64
N ASN A 6 3.41 -17.81 -11.02
CA ASN A 6 2.11 -17.69 -11.65
C ASN A 6 1.88 -16.26 -12.12
N ARG A 7 1.42 -16.15 -13.35
CA ARG A 7 0.98 -14.89 -13.89
C ARG A 7 -0.38 -14.58 -13.30
N VAL A 8 -0.46 -13.55 -12.46
CA VAL A 8 -1.70 -13.17 -11.80
C VAL A 8 -2.67 -12.50 -12.76
N LYS A 9 -2.14 -11.76 -13.73
CA LYS A 9 -2.94 -11.14 -14.78
C LYS A 9 -2.85 -12.00 -16.04
N ASN A 10 -3.98 -12.46 -16.54
CA ASN A 10 -4.01 -13.06 -17.87
C ASN A 10 -4.44 -12.02 -18.92
N GLN A 11 -4.30 -12.36 -20.19
CA GLN A 11 -4.59 -11.42 -21.28
C GLN A 11 -6.07 -11.10 -21.44
N SER A 12 -6.95 -11.97 -20.98
CA SER A 12 -8.39 -11.79 -21.09
C SER A 12 -9.02 -11.15 -19.87
N GLU A 13 -8.38 -11.27 -18.70
CA GLU A 13 -8.87 -10.70 -17.45
C GLU A 13 -7.76 -9.92 -16.76
N GLN A 14 -7.97 -8.61 -16.63
CA GLN A 14 -7.06 -7.75 -15.90
C GLN A 14 -7.56 -7.62 -14.47
N LEU A 15 -6.72 -8.01 -13.52
CA LEU A 15 -7.05 -7.85 -12.11
C LEU A 15 -6.85 -6.40 -11.68
N THR A 16 -7.84 -5.86 -10.96
CA THR A 16 -7.65 -4.63 -10.22
C THR A 16 -6.94 -4.94 -8.91
N PHE A 17 -6.45 -3.90 -8.24
CA PHE A 17 -5.83 -4.07 -6.92
C PHE A 17 -6.82 -4.72 -5.93
N ASN A 18 -8.07 -4.26 -5.95
CA ASN A 18 -9.11 -4.82 -5.11
C ASN A 18 -9.34 -6.31 -5.39
N GLN A 19 -9.39 -6.68 -6.67
CA GLN A 19 -9.56 -8.09 -7.06
C GLN A 19 -8.38 -8.95 -6.61
N LEU A 20 -7.17 -8.42 -6.72
CA LEU A 20 -5.96 -9.12 -6.27
C LEU A 20 -6.04 -9.43 -4.78
N LEU A 21 -6.37 -8.44 -3.97
CA LEU A 21 -6.45 -8.61 -2.51
C LEU A 21 -7.68 -9.40 -2.08
N SER A 22 -8.70 -9.49 -2.94
CA SER A 22 -9.85 -10.35 -2.67
C SER A 22 -9.54 -11.81 -2.93
N LYS A 23 -8.61 -12.08 -3.84
CA LYS A 23 -8.24 -13.44 -4.23
C LYS A 23 -7.09 -14.01 -3.42
N TYR A 24 -6.12 -13.17 -3.04
CA TYR A 24 -4.91 -13.60 -2.35
C TYR A 24 -4.63 -12.76 -1.13
N VAL A 25 -3.88 -13.34 -0.19
CA VAL A 25 -3.13 -12.57 0.79
C VAL A 25 -1.81 -12.20 0.13
N VAL A 26 -1.60 -10.93 -0.11
CA VAL A 26 -0.39 -10.43 -0.75
C VAL A 26 0.67 -10.21 0.33
N GLU A 27 1.74 -10.98 0.27
CA GLU A 27 2.85 -10.86 1.21
C GLU A 27 4.06 -10.32 0.48
N ILE A 28 4.49 -9.11 0.87
CA ILE A 28 5.74 -8.56 0.35
C ILE A 28 6.88 -9.31 1.01
N PRO A 29 7.71 -10.03 0.24
CA PRO A 29 8.77 -10.85 0.82
C PRO A 29 9.89 -10.01 1.42
N ILE A 30 10.91 -10.68 1.95
CA ILE A 30 12.13 -9.99 2.38
C ILE A 30 12.69 -9.26 1.18
N ILE A 31 12.55 -7.95 1.21
CA ILE A 31 13.12 -7.14 0.17
C ILE A 31 14.50 -6.74 0.64
N GLN A 32 15.45 -6.92 -0.24
CA GLN A 32 16.81 -6.42 -0.02
C GLN A 32 16.85 -4.90 -0.01
N ARG A 33 15.73 -4.24 -0.28
CA ARG A 33 15.61 -2.79 -0.31
C ARG A 33 14.40 -2.36 0.50
N ASP A 34 14.56 -1.24 1.19
CA ASP A 34 13.46 -0.56 1.81
C ASP A 34 12.52 0.01 0.73
N TYR A 35 11.33 0.45 1.15
CA TYR A 35 10.39 1.08 0.24
C TYR A 35 11.00 2.37 -0.34
N ALA A 36 11.66 2.23 -1.50
CA ALA A 36 12.46 3.29 -2.08
C ALA A 36 11.62 4.46 -2.59
N GLN A 37 10.39 4.20 -3.04
CA GLN A 37 9.49 5.27 -3.52
C GLN A 37 9.14 6.25 -2.41
N GLY A 38 9.16 5.81 -1.16
CA GLY A 38 8.87 6.67 -0.02
C GLY A 38 10.03 7.53 0.45
N ARG A 39 11.23 7.35 -0.10
CA ARG A 39 12.39 8.15 0.29
C ARG A 39 12.28 9.58 -0.25
N LYS A 40 12.78 10.54 0.53
CA LYS A 40 12.78 11.95 0.10
C LYS A 40 13.49 12.16 -1.22
N THR A 41 14.58 11.42 -1.47
CA THR A 41 15.35 11.51 -2.71
C THR A 41 14.58 11.02 -3.94
N LYS A 42 13.47 10.30 -3.75
CA LYS A 42 12.62 9.79 -4.83
C LYS A 42 11.31 10.54 -4.96
N SER A 43 11.22 11.73 -4.34
CA SER A 43 9.97 12.49 -4.30
C SER A 43 9.40 12.81 -5.68
N ALA A 44 10.24 13.20 -6.63
CA ALA A 44 9.79 13.53 -7.99
C ALA A 44 9.17 12.32 -8.70
N LEU A 45 9.84 11.16 -8.61
CA LEU A 45 9.34 9.92 -9.21
C LEU A 45 8.02 9.49 -8.56
N ARG A 46 7.94 9.59 -7.25
CA ARG A 46 6.73 9.27 -6.50
C ARG A 46 5.56 10.16 -6.93
N LYS A 47 5.79 11.46 -7.04
CA LYS A 47 4.75 12.40 -7.45
C LYS A 47 4.26 12.13 -8.86
N SER A 48 5.17 11.86 -9.79
CA SER A 48 4.79 11.49 -11.17
C SER A 48 3.92 10.24 -11.20
N PHE A 49 4.31 9.23 -10.42
CA PHE A 49 3.55 7.99 -10.33
C PHE A 49 2.16 8.23 -9.73
N LEU A 50 2.08 9.04 -8.67
CA LEU A 50 0.81 9.37 -8.03
C LEU A 50 -0.09 10.19 -8.94
N PHE A 51 0.44 11.11 -9.74
CA PHE A 51 -0.35 11.83 -10.74
C PHE A 51 -0.95 10.89 -11.76
N ALA A 52 -0.17 9.93 -12.24
CA ALA A 52 -0.67 8.94 -13.19
C ALA A 52 -1.79 8.10 -12.57
N LEU A 53 -1.64 7.71 -11.31
CA LEU A 53 -2.66 6.97 -10.59
C LEU A 53 -3.92 7.80 -10.32
N LYS A 54 -3.76 9.08 -10.00
CA LYS A 54 -4.90 9.98 -9.80
C LYS A 54 -5.77 10.02 -11.06
N ASN A 55 -5.16 10.16 -12.21
CA ASN A 55 -5.90 10.20 -13.46
C ASN A 55 -6.63 8.90 -13.75
N GLY A 56 -6.10 7.77 -13.30
CA GLY A 56 -6.74 6.47 -13.44
C GLY A 56 -7.87 6.24 -12.44
N ILE A 57 -7.78 6.82 -11.25
CA ILE A 57 -8.76 6.58 -10.18
C ILE A 57 -10.05 7.37 -10.38
N VAL A 58 -9.97 8.56 -10.98
CA VAL A 58 -11.13 9.45 -11.14
C VAL A 58 -12.20 8.84 -12.06
N GLY A 59 -11.84 7.91 -12.92
CA GLY A 59 -12.78 7.27 -13.84
C GLY A 59 -13.05 5.81 -13.53
N ASP A 60 -12.04 4.98 -13.67
CA ASP A 60 -12.17 3.53 -13.59
C ASP A 60 -11.21 2.92 -12.56
N PRO A 61 -11.51 1.72 -12.04
CA PRO A 61 -10.56 1.03 -11.17
C PRO A 61 -9.21 0.88 -11.85
N ILE A 62 -8.14 1.06 -11.06
CA ILE A 62 -6.80 0.88 -11.58
C ILE A 62 -6.57 -0.58 -11.88
N GLU A 63 -6.30 -0.88 -13.14
CA GLU A 63 -5.94 -2.22 -13.54
C GLU A 63 -4.44 -2.42 -13.38
N LEU A 64 -4.08 -3.58 -12.84
CA LEU A 64 -2.70 -3.95 -12.69
C LEU A 64 -2.20 -4.56 -13.99
N ASP A 65 -1.00 -4.16 -14.40
CA ASP A 65 -0.29 -4.82 -15.48
C ASP A 65 0.17 -6.21 -15.02
N PHE A 66 1.00 -6.85 -15.83
CA PHE A 66 1.50 -8.18 -15.48
C PHE A 66 2.20 -8.15 -14.14
N ILE A 67 1.71 -9.00 -13.21
CA ILE A 67 2.32 -9.19 -11.93
C ILE A 67 2.72 -10.66 -11.81
N TYR A 68 3.98 -10.88 -11.48
CA TYR A 68 4.54 -12.21 -11.33
C TYR A 68 4.91 -12.44 -9.88
N GLY A 69 4.69 -13.66 -9.42
CA GLY A 69 5.08 -14.03 -8.07
C GLY A 69 4.83 -15.50 -7.79
N ASP A 70 5.16 -15.89 -6.58
CA ASP A 70 4.95 -17.25 -6.09
C ASP A 70 3.63 -17.32 -5.34
N VAL A 71 2.83 -18.33 -5.66
CA VAL A 71 1.58 -18.60 -4.95
C VAL A 71 1.76 -19.86 -4.13
N THR A 72 1.52 -19.75 -2.82
CA THR A 72 1.49 -20.86 -1.89
C THR A 72 0.17 -20.80 -1.13
N ASP A 73 -0.68 -21.77 -1.32
CA ASP A 73 -2.06 -21.74 -0.83
C ASP A 73 -2.78 -20.50 -1.33
N LYS A 74 -3.19 -19.61 -0.44
CA LYS A 74 -3.83 -18.34 -0.82
C LYS A 74 -2.90 -17.14 -0.72
N ALA A 75 -1.63 -17.38 -0.41
CA ALA A 75 -0.65 -16.32 -0.29
C ALA A 75 0.06 -16.09 -1.61
N PHE A 76 0.17 -14.85 -1.99
CA PHE A 76 0.87 -14.41 -3.19
C PHE A 76 2.05 -13.54 -2.80
N GLN A 77 3.26 -13.94 -3.19
CA GLN A 77 4.48 -13.18 -2.95
C GLN A 77 4.97 -12.58 -4.27
N PRO A 78 4.75 -11.28 -4.49
CA PRO A 78 5.16 -10.67 -5.74
C PRO A 78 6.70 -10.62 -5.85
N LEU A 79 7.21 -10.98 -7.01
CA LEU A 79 8.63 -10.87 -7.34
C LEU A 79 8.95 -9.55 -8.01
N ASP A 80 7.92 -8.89 -8.55
CA ASP A 80 8.05 -7.62 -9.24
C ASP A 80 6.87 -6.71 -8.85
N GLY A 81 7.06 -5.41 -9.01
CA GLY A 81 6.00 -4.44 -8.74
C GLY A 81 5.70 -4.24 -7.25
N GLN A 82 6.57 -4.68 -6.36
CA GLN A 82 6.36 -4.60 -4.92
C GLN A 82 6.13 -3.17 -4.43
N GLN A 83 6.90 -2.22 -4.94
CA GLN A 83 6.78 -0.82 -4.54
C GLN A 83 5.50 -0.19 -5.08
N ARG A 84 5.11 -0.54 -6.30
CA ARG A 84 3.83 -0.07 -6.85
C ARG A 84 2.65 -0.60 -6.06
N LEU A 85 2.68 -1.87 -5.68
CA LEU A 85 1.62 -2.45 -4.86
C LEU A 85 1.54 -1.78 -3.49
N THR A 86 2.67 -1.47 -2.87
CA THR A 86 2.71 -0.74 -1.61
C THR A 86 2.09 0.66 -1.77
N THR A 87 2.44 1.35 -2.83
CA THR A 87 1.89 2.69 -3.10
C THR A 87 0.38 2.63 -3.34
N LEU A 88 -0.09 1.61 -4.06
CA LEU A 88 -1.53 1.41 -4.26
C LEU A 88 -2.25 1.13 -2.95
N PHE A 89 -1.67 0.31 -2.07
CA PHE A 89 -2.23 0.10 -0.75
C PHE A 89 -2.44 1.42 -0.01
N LEU A 90 -1.41 2.25 0.02
CA LEU A 90 -1.47 3.54 0.72
C LEU A 90 -2.50 4.47 0.11
N LEU A 91 -2.62 4.45 -1.21
CA LEU A 91 -3.58 5.26 -1.93
C LEU A 91 -5.02 4.88 -1.62
N TYR A 92 -5.33 3.59 -1.67
CA TYR A 92 -6.66 3.09 -1.32
C TYR A 92 -6.99 3.35 0.15
N TRP A 93 -6.01 3.14 1.02
CA TRP A 93 -6.18 3.42 2.44
C TRP A 93 -6.49 4.91 2.69
N TYR A 94 -5.70 5.79 2.07
CA TYR A 94 -5.92 7.23 2.22
C TYR A 94 -7.31 7.64 1.74
N ALA A 95 -7.73 7.13 0.60
CA ALA A 95 -9.05 7.42 0.06
C ALA A 95 -10.16 6.96 1.01
N ALA A 96 -10.01 5.78 1.61
CA ALA A 96 -10.98 5.25 2.56
C ALA A 96 -11.05 6.11 3.84
N MET A 97 -9.89 6.51 4.37
CA MET A 97 -9.85 7.34 5.58
C MET A 97 -10.42 8.74 5.32
N ARG A 98 -10.05 9.34 4.20
CA ARG A 98 -10.54 10.66 3.83
C ARG A 98 -12.04 10.67 3.59
N GLY A 99 -12.56 9.59 2.99
CA GLY A 99 -13.98 9.44 2.71
C GLY A 99 -14.81 8.99 3.91
N ASN A 100 -14.21 8.81 5.07
CA ASN A 100 -14.87 8.27 6.26
C ASN A 100 -15.66 7.00 5.95
N LYS A 101 -15.03 6.10 5.17
CA LYS A 101 -15.67 4.86 4.77
C LYS A 101 -15.82 3.92 5.95
N ASP A 102 -16.85 3.09 5.91
CA ASP A 102 -17.04 2.04 6.90
C ASP A 102 -15.93 1.00 6.77
N PRO A 103 -15.51 0.38 7.88
CA PRO A 103 -14.45 -0.65 7.83
C PRO A 103 -14.71 -1.76 6.81
N ASP A 104 -15.95 -2.12 6.59
CA ASP A 104 -16.30 -3.16 5.61
C ASP A 104 -15.87 -2.79 4.19
N GLU A 105 -15.84 -1.50 3.85
CA GLU A 105 -15.49 -1.04 2.51
C GLU A 105 -14.00 -1.12 2.21
N TYR A 106 -13.14 -1.13 3.24
CA TYR A 106 -11.69 -1.27 3.06
C TYR A 106 -11.10 -2.48 3.75
N GLN A 107 -11.94 -3.41 4.17
CA GLN A 107 -11.48 -4.63 4.86
C GLN A 107 -10.52 -5.45 4.00
N PHE A 108 -10.65 -5.41 2.68
CA PHE A 108 -9.77 -6.13 1.78
C PHE A 108 -8.30 -5.72 1.94
N LEU A 109 -8.03 -4.52 2.43
CA LEU A 109 -6.65 -4.05 2.67
C LEU A 109 -5.92 -4.88 3.72
N LYS A 110 -6.63 -5.60 4.58
CA LYS A 110 -6.02 -6.49 5.57
C LYS A 110 -5.26 -7.66 4.93
N ASN A 111 -5.55 -7.93 3.67
CA ASN A 111 -4.89 -9.00 2.92
C ASN A 111 -3.57 -8.56 2.28
N PHE A 112 -3.04 -7.43 2.70
CA PHE A 112 -1.74 -6.92 2.26
C PHE A 112 -0.81 -6.83 3.45
N THR A 113 0.35 -7.48 3.37
CA THR A 113 1.28 -7.53 4.50
C THR A 113 2.73 -7.65 4.05
N TYR A 114 3.65 -7.37 4.96
CA TYR A 114 5.07 -7.66 4.81
C TYR A 114 5.40 -8.94 5.56
N LYS A 115 6.14 -9.82 4.90
CA LYS A 115 6.44 -11.14 5.45
C LYS A 115 7.45 -11.09 6.59
N THR A 116 8.44 -10.22 6.52
CA THR A 116 9.64 -10.38 7.32
C THR A 116 10.02 -9.26 8.25
N ARG A 117 9.61 -8.04 7.99
CA ARG A 117 9.91 -6.96 8.92
C ARG A 117 8.73 -6.75 9.84
N ILE A 118 8.90 -7.11 11.12
CA ILE A 118 7.81 -7.09 12.10
C ILE A 118 7.21 -5.68 12.23
N SER A 119 8.05 -4.65 12.27
CA SER A 119 7.57 -3.27 12.40
C SER A 119 6.71 -2.84 11.21
N SER A 120 7.14 -3.15 10.00
CA SER A 120 6.36 -2.83 8.79
C SER A 120 5.06 -3.63 8.75
N ARG A 121 5.12 -4.91 9.11
CA ARG A 121 3.94 -5.78 9.15
C ARG A 121 2.92 -5.26 10.16
N ASP A 122 3.36 -4.92 11.35
CA ASP A 122 2.49 -4.43 12.40
C ASP A 122 1.89 -3.07 12.04
N PHE A 123 2.68 -2.21 11.40
CA PHE A 123 2.21 -0.93 10.91
C PHE A 123 1.07 -1.11 9.88
N TYR A 124 1.26 -1.99 8.88
CA TYR A 124 0.21 -2.28 7.89
C TYR A 124 -1.05 -2.82 8.55
N ARG A 125 -0.88 -3.74 9.48
CA ARG A 125 -2.00 -4.34 10.19
C ARG A 125 -2.83 -3.28 10.90
N ASP A 126 -2.18 -2.38 11.61
CA ASP A 126 -2.86 -1.37 12.40
C ASP A 126 -3.49 -0.29 11.52
N LEU A 127 -2.83 0.09 10.41
CA LEU A 127 -3.45 0.98 9.43
C LEU A 127 -4.77 0.38 8.92
N ALA A 128 -4.73 -0.87 8.48
CA ALA A 128 -5.88 -1.52 7.87
C ALA A 128 -6.99 -1.85 8.88
N SER A 129 -6.62 -2.15 10.13
CA SER A 129 -7.57 -2.60 11.15
C SER A 129 -8.17 -1.48 11.97
N ILE A 130 -7.37 -0.47 12.32
CA ILE A 130 -7.79 0.58 13.24
C ILE A 130 -8.06 1.88 12.49
N GLY A 131 -7.14 2.25 11.60
CA GLY A 131 -7.24 3.49 10.86
C GLY A 131 -7.03 4.73 11.71
N VAL A 132 -7.27 5.89 11.12
CA VAL A 132 -7.16 7.18 11.80
C VAL A 132 -8.21 8.15 11.26
N SER A 133 -8.49 9.19 12.05
CA SER A 133 -9.21 10.36 11.56
C SER A 133 -8.21 11.47 11.27
N PHE A 134 -8.36 12.13 10.13
CA PHE A 134 -7.47 13.24 9.76
C PHE A 134 -7.93 14.59 10.36
N SER A 135 -9.07 14.61 11.00
CA SER A 135 -9.65 15.85 11.54
C SER A 135 -8.72 16.47 12.58
N GLY A 136 -8.39 17.75 12.39
CA GLY A 136 -7.52 18.48 13.32
C GLY A 136 -6.03 18.33 13.05
N TYR A 137 -5.65 17.54 12.06
CA TYR A 137 -4.23 17.31 11.73
C TYR A 137 -3.84 17.96 10.41
N ARG A 138 -2.58 18.36 10.32
CA ARG A 138 -2.03 19.02 9.12
C ARG A 138 -1.69 18.04 8.01
N SER A 139 -1.41 16.80 8.37
CA SER A 139 -0.97 15.79 7.42
C SER A 139 -1.38 14.39 7.89
N PRO A 140 -1.49 13.42 6.97
CA PRO A 140 -1.74 12.04 7.35
C PRO A 140 -0.68 11.48 8.29
N SER A 141 0.60 11.81 8.06
CA SER A 141 1.69 11.31 8.92
C SER A 141 1.58 11.83 10.35
N GLU A 142 1.15 13.08 10.52
CA GLU A 142 0.93 13.64 11.85
C GLU A 142 -0.19 12.89 12.58
N ALA A 143 -1.31 12.66 11.90
CA ALA A 143 -2.44 11.93 12.48
C ALA A 143 -2.05 10.50 12.88
N ILE A 144 -1.27 9.83 12.03
CA ILE A 144 -0.81 8.47 12.29
C ILE A 144 0.14 8.44 13.49
N ARG A 145 1.12 9.33 13.52
CA ARG A 145 2.09 9.36 14.62
C ARG A 145 1.48 9.71 15.96
N ASP A 146 0.38 10.45 15.96
CA ASP A 146 -0.33 10.83 17.16
C ASP A 146 -1.34 9.77 17.63
N SER A 147 -1.55 8.72 16.87
CA SER A 147 -2.48 7.66 17.23
C SER A 147 -1.94 6.82 18.38
N GLU A 148 -2.85 6.27 19.19
CA GLU A 148 -2.46 5.44 20.33
C GLU A 148 -1.76 4.15 19.90
N TRP A 149 -2.07 3.66 18.71
CA TRP A 149 -1.49 2.41 18.24
C TRP A 149 -0.11 2.58 17.59
N TYR A 150 0.32 3.82 17.33
CA TYR A 150 1.63 4.04 16.69
C TYR A 150 2.76 3.79 17.67
N SER A 151 3.71 2.97 17.30
CA SER A 151 4.88 2.69 18.11
C SER A 151 6.03 3.61 17.73
N LEU A 152 6.61 4.28 18.72
CA LEU A 152 7.75 5.18 18.48
C LEU A 152 8.94 4.46 17.86
N SER A 153 9.09 3.16 18.10
CA SER A 153 10.16 2.38 17.50
C SER A 153 10.02 2.30 15.98
N TRP A 154 8.84 2.50 15.44
CA TRP A 154 8.60 2.49 13.99
C TRP A 154 9.26 3.66 13.27
N ASP A 155 9.60 4.74 13.98
CA ASP A 155 10.34 5.86 13.39
C ASP A 155 11.72 5.45 12.88
N ARG A 156 12.23 4.32 13.37
CA ARG A 156 13.52 3.76 12.92
C ARG A 156 13.39 2.83 11.72
N ASP A 157 12.17 2.50 11.32
CA ASP A 157 11.92 1.63 10.17
C ASP A 157 11.85 2.50 8.90
N PRO A 158 12.83 2.39 7.98
CA PRO A 158 12.82 3.19 6.77
C PRO A 158 11.60 2.93 5.88
N THR A 159 11.04 1.73 5.94
CA THR A 159 9.83 1.39 5.18
C THR A 159 8.63 2.16 5.75
N VAL A 160 8.47 2.19 7.06
CA VAL A 160 7.39 2.96 7.69
C VAL A 160 7.54 4.44 7.40
N THR A 161 8.76 4.97 7.55
CA THR A 161 9.04 6.38 7.24
C THR A 161 8.71 6.70 5.79
N GLY A 162 9.09 5.81 4.87
CA GLY A 162 8.78 5.96 3.45
C GLY A 162 7.28 5.96 3.17
N MET A 163 6.53 5.12 3.86
CA MET A 163 5.08 5.09 3.73
C MET A 163 4.42 6.38 4.23
N LEU A 164 4.90 6.90 5.35
CA LEU A 164 4.40 8.17 5.88
C LEU A 164 4.67 9.33 4.91
N ASN A 165 5.85 9.37 4.33
CA ASN A 165 6.19 10.38 3.31
C ASN A 165 5.26 10.27 2.09
N THR A 166 4.98 9.06 1.66
CA THR A 166 4.09 8.81 0.51
C THR A 166 2.66 9.27 0.82
N LEU A 167 2.17 9.01 2.02
CA LEU A 167 0.84 9.45 2.43
C LEU A 167 0.72 10.98 2.42
N ASP A 168 1.75 11.69 2.86
CA ASP A 168 1.76 13.15 2.83
C ASP A 168 1.75 13.68 1.40
N ASP A 169 2.44 13.01 0.49
CA ASP A 169 2.42 13.38 -0.93
C ASP A 169 1.07 13.08 -1.58
N ILE A 170 0.45 11.97 -1.20
CA ILE A 170 -0.91 11.65 -1.67
C ILE A 170 -1.87 12.76 -1.28
N ARG A 171 -1.81 13.20 -0.03
CA ARG A 171 -2.63 14.32 0.42
C ARG A 171 -2.41 15.56 -0.43
N SER A 172 -1.16 15.90 -0.64
CA SER A 172 -0.78 17.08 -1.43
C SER A 172 -1.35 17.03 -2.85
N ILE A 173 -1.34 15.86 -3.49
CA ILE A 173 -1.79 15.69 -4.86
C ILE A 173 -3.31 15.65 -4.95
N PHE A 174 -3.98 15.02 -3.99
CA PHE A 174 -5.43 14.80 -4.04
C PHE A 174 -6.25 15.89 -3.38
N LEU A 175 -5.62 16.88 -2.75
CA LEU A 175 -6.33 18.05 -2.23
C LEU A 175 -6.64 19.10 -3.29
N ASP A 176 -5.89 19.10 -4.37
CA ASP A 176 -6.05 20.08 -5.45
C ASP A 176 -7.08 19.66 -6.49
#